data_975bdc1b58065c446dec6fb7032a6d15
#
_entry.id   975bdc1b58065c446dec6fb7032a6d15
#
_cell.length_a   1.000
_cell.length_b   1.000
_cell.length_c   1.000
_cell.angle_alpha   90.00
_cell.angle_beta   90.00
_cell.angle_gamma   90.00
#
_symmetry.space_group_name_H-M   'P 1'
#
loop_
_entity.id
_entity.type
_entity.pdbx_description
1 polymer ?
#
loop_
_entity_poly.entity_id
_entity_poly.type
_entity_poly.pdbx_seq_one_letter_code
_entity_poly.pdbx_strand_id
1 'polypeptide(L)'
;MVGARLLLALLPVAVFACAPPRLGPGEISNSQVITEDEIVASRAANAYEVIHKLRANFLTNRGETSFNKNQSNPYPTVYVDDQEFGPISTLSSIPAAQISMIRLYRVSEANAKYGTRNL
;
A
#
# COMPACT_ATOMS: atom_id res chain seq x y z
N MET A 1 23.40 -67.56 23.47
CA MET A 1 23.99 -66.55 22.52
C MET A 1 23.02 -65.47 22.23
N VAL A 2 23.25 -64.33 22.81
CA VAL A 2 22.36 -63.20 22.70
C VAL A 2 22.84 -62.33 21.57
N GLY A 3 22.13 -62.34 20.42
CA GLY A 3 22.39 -61.43 19.31
C GLY A 3 21.74 -60.09 19.56
N ALA A 4 22.51 -59.08 19.93
CA ALA A 4 22.03 -57.71 20.03
C ALA A 4 21.75 -57.16 18.63
N ARG A 5 20.46 -57.04 18.26
CA ARG A 5 20.04 -56.33 17.06
C ARG A 5 19.90 -54.82 17.40
N LEU A 6 20.91 -54.08 17.03
CA LEU A 6 20.89 -52.61 17.10
C LEU A 6 19.99 -52.11 15.98
N LEU A 7 18.73 -51.76 16.32
CA LEU A 7 17.82 -51.07 15.43
C LEU A 7 18.16 -49.58 15.44
N LEU A 8 18.88 -49.14 14.43
CA LEU A 8 19.16 -47.74 14.18
C LEU A 8 17.90 -47.13 13.58
N ALA A 9 17.09 -46.45 14.42
CA ALA A 9 15.94 -45.69 13.96
C ALA A 9 16.43 -44.40 13.30
N LEU A 10 16.39 -44.34 11.99
CA LEU A 10 16.58 -43.13 11.21
C LEU A 10 15.32 -42.27 11.38
N LEU A 11 15.40 -41.19 12.18
CA LEU A 11 14.39 -40.15 12.24
C LEU A 11 14.51 -39.25 10.99
N PRO A 12 13.46 -39.10 10.18
CA PRO A 12 13.49 -38.12 9.10
C PRO A 12 13.37 -36.72 9.72
N VAL A 13 14.42 -35.92 9.58
CA VAL A 13 14.38 -34.48 9.86
C VAL A 13 13.55 -33.84 8.78
N ALA A 14 12.29 -33.53 9.10
CA ALA A 14 11.46 -32.70 8.24
C ALA A 14 11.98 -31.25 8.28
N VAL A 15 12.73 -30.86 7.26
CA VAL A 15 13.11 -29.47 7.04
C VAL A 15 11.90 -28.75 6.53
N PHE A 16 11.21 -28.03 7.42
CA PHE A 16 10.21 -27.02 7.01
C PHE A 16 10.94 -25.87 6.32
N ALA A 17 11.05 -25.96 5.00
CA ALA A 17 11.44 -24.84 4.19
C ALA A 17 10.29 -23.83 4.21
N CYS A 18 10.41 -22.75 4.98
CA CYS A 18 9.60 -21.57 4.82
C CYS A 18 9.90 -20.96 3.44
N ALA A 19 9.14 -21.36 2.43
CA ALA A 19 9.18 -20.68 1.15
C ALA A 19 8.50 -19.31 1.33
N PRO A 20 9.11 -18.20 0.91
CA PRO A 20 8.44 -16.91 0.90
C PRO A 20 7.23 -17.00 -0.03
N PRO A 21 6.10 -16.35 0.29
CA PRO A 21 4.93 -16.33 -0.56
C PRO A 21 5.34 -15.79 -1.94
N ARG A 22 5.21 -16.61 -2.97
CA ARG A 22 5.42 -16.18 -4.36
C ARG A 22 4.22 -15.35 -4.77
N LEU A 23 4.45 -14.07 -5.00
CA LEU A 23 3.50 -13.19 -5.64
C LEU A 23 3.14 -13.77 -7.02
N GLY A 24 1.86 -14.05 -7.24
CA GLY A 24 1.38 -14.58 -8.51
C GLY A 24 1.51 -13.56 -9.65
N PRO A 25 1.58 -14.00 -10.93
CA PRO A 25 1.62 -13.10 -12.06
C PRO A 25 0.24 -12.40 -12.19
N GLY A 26 0.18 -11.11 -11.83
CA GLY A 26 -1.03 -10.30 -11.86
C GLY A 26 -1.25 -9.44 -10.62
N GLU A 27 -0.46 -9.63 -9.57
CA GLU A 27 -0.45 -8.72 -8.43
C GLU A 27 0.19 -7.40 -8.87
N ILE A 28 -0.68 -6.44 -9.20
CA ILE A 28 -0.30 -5.05 -9.40
C ILE A 28 0.56 -4.68 -8.21
N SER A 29 1.76 -4.22 -8.48
CA SER A 29 2.71 -3.79 -7.44
C SER A 29 1.98 -3.03 -6.34
N ASN A 30 1.85 -3.62 -5.16
CA ASN A 30 1.14 -3.07 -3.99
C ASN A 30 1.74 -1.74 -3.49
N SER A 31 2.75 -1.22 -4.18
CA SER A 31 3.38 0.06 -3.85
C SER A 31 2.46 1.27 -4.00
N GLN A 32 1.39 1.16 -4.79
CA GLN A 32 0.42 2.25 -5.03
C GLN A 32 -0.92 2.05 -4.31
N VAL A 33 -1.10 0.92 -3.64
CA VAL A 33 -2.36 0.56 -2.99
C VAL A 33 -2.10 0.19 -1.53
N ILE A 34 -2.96 0.66 -0.65
CA ILE A 34 -3.05 0.21 0.75
C ILE A 34 -4.40 -0.50 0.88
N THR A 35 -4.36 -1.75 1.28
CA THR A 35 -5.55 -2.59 1.43
C THR A 35 -6.23 -2.38 2.78
N GLU A 36 -7.48 -2.83 2.90
CA GLU A 36 -8.23 -2.79 4.17
C GLU A 36 -7.48 -3.52 5.31
N ASP A 37 -6.91 -4.70 5.01
CA ASP A 37 -6.14 -5.47 6.00
C ASP A 37 -4.93 -4.70 6.52
N GLU A 38 -4.20 -4.01 5.65
CA GLU A 38 -3.09 -3.14 6.03
C GLU A 38 -3.57 -1.95 6.87
N ILE A 39 -4.73 -1.37 6.53
CA ILE A 39 -5.33 -0.26 7.27
C ILE A 39 -5.68 -0.69 8.69
N VAL A 40 -6.37 -1.82 8.82
CA VAL A 40 -6.74 -2.39 10.13
C VAL A 40 -5.49 -2.72 10.95
N ALA A 41 -4.50 -3.37 10.35
CA ALA A 41 -3.25 -3.74 11.00
C ALA A 41 -2.44 -2.51 11.47
N SER A 42 -2.56 -1.38 10.80
CA SER A 42 -1.86 -0.14 11.15
C SER A 42 -2.33 0.47 12.48
N ARG A 43 -3.55 0.16 12.91
CA ARG A 43 -4.21 0.76 14.09
C ARG A 43 -4.19 2.29 14.07
N ALA A 44 -4.25 2.87 12.89
CA ALA A 44 -4.31 4.32 12.72
C ALA A 44 -5.73 4.85 12.97
N ALA A 45 -5.84 6.09 13.44
CA ALA A 45 -7.13 6.71 13.72
C ALA A 45 -7.78 7.31 12.45
N ASN A 46 -6.98 7.79 11.52
CA ASN A 46 -7.44 8.48 10.33
C ASN A 46 -6.58 8.16 9.08
N ALA A 47 -7.06 8.59 7.91
CA ALA A 47 -6.38 8.35 6.63
C ALA A 47 -4.95 8.89 6.60
N TYR A 48 -4.71 10.06 7.18
CA TYR A 48 -3.37 10.66 7.21
C TYR A 48 -2.37 9.74 7.94
N GLU A 49 -2.75 9.25 9.11
CA GLU A 49 -1.90 8.34 9.88
C GLU A 49 -1.67 7.00 9.19
N VAL A 50 -2.70 6.45 8.52
CA VAL A 50 -2.56 5.23 7.72
C VAL A 50 -1.46 5.41 6.68
N ILE A 51 -1.57 6.48 5.88
CA ILE A 51 -0.62 6.76 4.80
C ILE A 51 0.76 7.05 5.38
N HIS A 52 0.85 7.85 6.42
CA HIS A 52 2.13 8.20 7.05
C HIS A 52 2.87 6.97 7.58
N LYS A 53 2.14 6.01 8.17
CA LYS A 53 2.74 4.78 8.72
C LYS A 53 3.15 3.78 7.63
N LEU A 54 2.32 3.61 6.60
CA LEU A 54 2.47 2.53 5.62
C LEU A 54 3.14 2.98 4.32
N ARG A 55 2.86 4.19 3.86
CA ARG A 55 3.30 4.73 2.55
C ARG A 55 3.55 6.23 2.64
N ALA A 56 4.46 6.66 3.50
CA ALA A 56 4.76 8.09 3.70
C ALA A 56 5.10 8.83 2.39
N ASN A 57 5.62 8.13 1.38
CA ASN A 57 5.90 8.68 0.07
C ASN A 57 4.66 9.17 -0.69
N PHE A 58 3.44 8.76 -0.31
CA PHE A 58 2.20 9.30 -0.90
C PHE A 58 1.96 10.76 -0.51
N LEU A 59 2.49 11.18 0.63
CA LEU A 59 2.33 12.54 1.17
C LEU A 59 3.40 13.50 0.66
N THR A 60 4.41 13.01 -0.03
CA THR A 60 5.52 13.84 -0.50
C THR A 60 5.19 14.59 -1.77
N ASN A 61 5.77 15.76 -1.92
CA ASN A 61 5.78 16.49 -3.18
C ASN A 61 6.47 15.63 -4.26
N ARG A 62 5.80 15.38 -5.36
CA ARG A 62 6.31 14.53 -6.45
C ARG A 62 7.21 15.28 -7.44
N GLY A 63 7.79 16.39 -7.03
CA GLY A 63 8.70 17.17 -7.86
C GLY A 63 8.01 17.87 -9.03
N GLU A 64 8.53 19.01 -9.40
CA GLU A 64 8.12 19.76 -10.58
C GLU A 64 8.57 19.03 -11.86
N THR A 65 7.81 18.03 -12.27
CA THR A 65 7.97 17.45 -13.62
C THR A 65 7.09 18.13 -14.66
N SER A 66 6.36 19.15 -14.26
CA SER A 66 5.57 19.97 -15.16
C SER A 66 6.33 21.25 -15.50
N PHE A 67 6.58 21.45 -16.79
CA PHE A 67 7.12 22.71 -17.33
C PHE A 67 6.17 23.91 -17.17
N ASN A 68 4.98 23.70 -16.62
CA ASN A 68 4.01 24.73 -16.30
C ASN A 68 4.20 25.25 -14.87
N LYS A 69 4.88 26.36 -14.75
CA LYS A 69 5.11 27.10 -13.50
C LYS A 69 3.85 27.65 -12.82
N ASN A 70 2.66 27.37 -13.34
CA ASN A 70 1.39 27.90 -12.84
C ASN A 70 0.60 26.91 -11.97
N GLN A 71 1.18 25.76 -11.61
CA GLN A 71 0.51 24.84 -10.69
C GLN A 71 0.76 25.27 -9.25
N SER A 72 -0.27 25.77 -8.64
CA SER A 72 -0.26 26.33 -7.29
C SER A 72 -0.21 25.28 -6.17
N ASN A 73 -0.29 23.98 -6.50
CA ASN A 73 -0.24 22.92 -5.48
C ASN A 73 0.59 21.71 -5.92
N PRO A 74 1.82 21.56 -5.40
CA PRO A 74 2.69 20.40 -5.74
C PRO A 74 2.27 19.11 -5.02
N TYR A 75 1.27 19.14 -4.16
CA TYR A 75 0.80 17.98 -3.39
C TYR A 75 -0.38 17.30 -4.05
N PRO A 76 -0.57 15.98 -3.81
CA PRO A 76 -1.72 15.26 -4.33
C PRO A 76 -3.05 15.84 -3.85
N THR A 77 -4.06 15.80 -4.72
CA THR A 77 -5.45 16.07 -4.37
C THR A 77 -6.11 14.78 -3.88
N VAL A 78 -6.94 14.90 -2.85
CA VAL A 78 -7.67 13.78 -2.26
C VAL A 78 -9.02 13.63 -2.91
N TYR A 79 -9.35 12.40 -3.34
CA TYR A 79 -10.65 11.99 -3.84
C TYR A 79 -11.25 10.93 -2.90
N VAL A 80 -12.52 11.04 -2.61
CA VAL A 80 -13.30 10.05 -1.84
C VAL A 80 -14.45 9.60 -2.73
N ASP A 81 -14.55 8.29 -2.98
CA ASP A 81 -15.56 7.72 -3.87
C ASP A 81 -15.66 8.43 -5.23
N ASP A 82 -14.49 8.69 -5.83
CA ASP A 82 -14.32 9.38 -7.12
C ASP A 82 -14.78 10.86 -7.15
N GLN A 83 -15.05 11.45 -6.00
CA GLN A 83 -15.35 12.88 -5.86
C GLN A 83 -14.17 13.62 -5.22
N GLU A 84 -13.86 14.79 -5.75
CA GLU A 84 -12.82 15.64 -5.17
C GLU A 84 -13.21 16.06 -3.76
N PHE A 85 -12.36 15.71 -2.79
CA PHE A 85 -12.59 16.00 -1.38
C PHE A 85 -11.77 17.20 -0.89
N GLY A 86 -10.54 17.34 -1.40
CA GLY A 86 -9.70 18.49 -1.07
C GLY A 86 -8.20 18.17 -1.02
N PRO A 87 -7.43 19.04 -0.35
CA PRO A 87 -5.98 18.88 -0.20
C PRO A 87 -5.62 17.77 0.81
N ILE A 88 -4.33 17.43 0.91
CA ILE A 88 -3.80 16.41 1.84
C ILE A 88 -4.25 16.65 3.30
N SER A 89 -4.40 17.89 3.73
CA SER A 89 -4.84 18.22 5.09
C SER A 89 -6.21 17.63 5.45
N THR A 90 -7.07 17.37 4.46
CA THR A 90 -8.39 16.76 4.66
C THR A 90 -8.33 15.29 5.06
N LEU A 91 -7.20 14.61 4.84
CA LEU A 91 -7.01 13.20 5.22
C LEU A 91 -7.19 12.95 6.72
N SER A 92 -6.87 13.95 7.56
CA SER A 92 -7.03 13.83 9.02
C SER A 92 -8.50 13.75 9.46
N SER A 93 -9.43 14.23 8.62
CA SER A 93 -10.87 14.18 8.90
C SER A 93 -11.55 12.88 8.47
N ILE A 94 -10.85 12.00 7.76
CA ILE A 94 -11.39 10.73 7.27
C ILE A 94 -11.01 9.62 8.25
N PRO A 95 -11.98 9.04 9.00
CA PRO A 95 -11.69 7.95 9.94
C PRO A 95 -11.17 6.70 9.22
N ALA A 96 -10.11 6.09 9.74
CA ALA A 96 -9.52 4.87 9.16
C ALA A 96 -10.52 3.71 9.06
N ALA A 97 -11.44 3.61 10.03
CA ALA A 97 -12.46 2.56 10.07
C ALA A 97 -13.48 2.61 8.91
N GLN A 98 -13.55 3.72 8.19
CA GLN A 98 -14.46 3.90 7.04
C GLN A 98 -13.77 3.69 5.69
N ILE A 99 -12.49 3.32 5.70
CA ILE A 99 -11.68 3.21 4.49
C ILE A 99 -11.49 1.74 4.15
N SER A 100 -11.94 1.33 2.97
CA SER A 100 -11.71 -0.01 2.42
C SER A 100 -10.39 -0.11 1.66
N MET A 101 -9.95 0.98 1.02
CA MET A 101 -8.75 1.00 0.21
C MET A 101 -8.26 2.44 0.00
N ILE A 102 -6.94 2.61 -0.01
CA ILE A 102 -6.31 3.87 -0.44
C ILE A 102 -5.45 3.57 -1.66
N ARG A 103 -5.65 4.32 -2.74
CA ARG A 103 -4.87 4.19 -3.96
C ARG A 103 -4.23 5.52 -4.34
N LEU A 104 -2.95 5.45 -4.68
CA LEU A 104 -2.23 6.57 -5.25
C LEU A 104 -2.25 6.47 -6.77
N TYR A 105 -2.79 7.49 -7.43
CA TYR A 105 -2.72 7.64 -8.88
C TYR A 105 -1.50 8.46 -9.27
N ARG A 106 -0.81 8.03 -10.32
CA ARG A 106 0.18 8.87 -10.98
C ARG A 106 -0.53 9.96 -11.76
N VAL A 107 0.18 11.05 -12.07
CA VAL A 107 -0.39 12.19 -12.82
C VAL A 107 -1.07 11.75 -14.12
N SER A 108 -0.44 10.87 -14.90
CA SER A 108 -1.01 10.35 -16.14
C SER A 108 -2.28 9.53 -15.93
N GLU A 109 -2.31 8.70 -14.87
CA GLU A 109 -3.48 7.88 -14.52
C GLU A 109 -4.62 8.76 -13.98
N ALA A 110 -4.29 9.73 -13.14
CA ALA A 110 -5.26 10.69 -12.60
C ALA A 110 -5.90 11.53 -13.70
N ASN A 111 -5.10 12.00 -14.66
CA ASN A 111 -5.60 12.76 -15.81
C ASN A 111 -6.51 11.92 -16.71
N ALA A 112 -6.20 10.64 -16.90
CA ALA A 112 -7.05 9.73 -17.67
C ALA A 112 -8.39 9.49 -16.97
N LYS A 113 -8.41 9.41 -15.63
CA LYS A 113 -9.61 9.10 -14.86
C LYS A 113 -10.45 10.33 -14.53
N TYR A 114 -9.81 11.42 -14.12
CA TYR A 114 -10.47 12.61 -13.58
C TYR A 114 -10.37 13.84 -14.50
N GLY A 115 -9.68 13.71 -15.64
CA GLY A 115 -9.46 14.80 -16.59
C GLY A 115 -8.35 15.76 -16.18
N THR A 116 -8.05 16.71 -17.08
CA THR A 116 -6.92 17.64 -16.96
C THR A 116 -7.14 18.79 -15.97
N ARG A 117 -8.23 18.81 -15.20
CA ARG A 117 -8.53 19.88 -14.25
C ARG A 117 -7.54 19.94 -13.07
N ASN A 118 -6.75 18.90 -12.91
CA ASN A 118 -5.76 18.77 -11.82
C ASN A 118 -4.31 18.99 -12.28
N LEU A 119 -4.15 19.64 -13.42
CA LEU A 119 -2.86 20.06 -13.94
C LEU A 119 -2.52 21.47 -13.48
#